data_7e5b7b7a03d7e924c3dc0fc56fd0e437
#
_entry.id   7e5b7b7a03d7e924c3dc0fc56fd0e437
#
_cell.length_a   1.000
_cell.length_b   1.000
_cell.length_c   1.000
_cell.angle_alpha   90.00
_cell.angle_beta   90.00
_cell.angle_gamma   90.00
#
_symmetry.space_group_name_H-M   'P 1'
#
loop_
_entity.id
_entity.type
_entity.pdbx_description
1 polymer ?
#
loop_
_entity_poly.entity_id
_entity_poly.type
_entity_poly.pdbx_seq_one_letter_code
_entity_poly.pdbx_strand_id
1 'polypeptide(L)'
;MISIETTALSIQRLSRHYGSLTAVNEVSLELAAGKFMALLGPSGCGKTTLLRLIAGFEQPDSGVIMIGGRTVVGPCGAGIPPEQRRVGMVFQDYALFPHLSVAQNVAYGLPRSPERETRVHELLTLVGLADAGRRMPHELSGGQQQRVALARALAPRPTLILLDEPFSNLDAGLRMAVRNEVRQILRREGATALFVTHDQEEALSIADLVGVMINGRIVQVAPPRDLYERPTNRAVASFVGAANFIPAEAHGLVAQSVIGRLPLLTPHHGLVSVMIRPEAIELEVDDESPHQIVERNYFGADVRYEVRLSDGAMITARLAPWHDVPVGTRVNVVVRGALVAFAE
;
A
#
# COMPACT_ATOMS: atom_id res chain seq x y z
N MET A 1 -0.38 -27.91 -15.07
CA MET A 1 0.41 -26.96 -15.88
C MET A 1 0.85 -25.84 -14.96
N ILE A 2 2.15 -25.75 -14.67
CA ILE A 2 2.73 -24.64 -13.91
C ILE A 2 2.65 -23.43 -14.83
N SER A 3 1.76 -22.49 -14.53
CA SER A 3 1.69 -21.22 -15.25
C SER A 3 3.00 -20.48 -14.96
N ILE A 4 3.86 -20.33 -15.96
CA ILE A 4 5.05 -19.46 -15.84
C ILE A 4 4.49 -18.06 -15.75
N GLU A 5 4.38 -17.49 -14.53
CA GLU A 5 3.98 -16.11 -14.34
C GLU A 5 5.03 -15.22 -15.03
N THR A 6 4.61 -14.52 -16.08
CA THR A 6 5.50 -13.62 -16.82
C THR A 6 5.76 -12.38 -15.95
N THR A 7 7.03 -12.09 -15.67
CA THR A 7 7.41 -10.90 -14.88
C THR A 7 7.23 -9.63 -15.71
N ALA A 8 6.41 -8.71 -15.25
CA ALA A 8 6.19 -7.41 -15.89
C ALA A 8 7.21 -6.35 -15.47
N LEU A 9 7.65 -6.39 -14.21
CA LEU A 9 8.69 -5.51 -13.66
C LEU A 9 9.68 -6.33 -12.83
N SER A 10 10.98 -6.19 -13.11
CA SER A 10 12.05 -6.70 -12.25
C SER A 10 13.06 -5.59 -11.99
N ILE A 11 13.38 -5.39 -10.73
CA ILE A 11 14.35 -4.41 -10.23
C ILE A 11 15.38 -5.18 -9.42
N GLN A 12 16.68 -4.92 -9.69
CA GLN A 12 17.78 -5.59 -9.02
C GLN A 12 18.77 -4.58 -8.47
N ARG A 13 18.90 -4.53 -7.13
CA ARG A 13 19.82 -3.70 -6.35
C ARG A 13 19.91 -2.25 -6.85
N LEU A 14 18.74 -1.64 -7.10
CA LEU A 14 18.63 -0.28 -7.59
C LEU A 14 18.99 0.72 -6.48
N SER A 15 19.88 1.67 -6.78
CA SER A 15 20.25 2.72 -5.83
C SER A 15 20.22 4.10 -6.47
N ARG A 16 19.83 5.10 -5.65
CA ARG A 16 19.83 6.51 -6.02
C ARG A 16 20.16 7.39 -4.83
N HIS A 17 21.14 8.28 -5.02
CA HIS A 17 21.62 9.23 -4.04
C HIS A 17 21.41 10.68 -4.51
N TYR A 18 21.15 11.57 -3.57
CA TYR A 18 21.11 13.03 -3.78
C TYR A 18 22.05 13.66 -2.75
N GLY A 19 23.29 13.92 -3.16
CA GLY A 19 24.34 14.31 -2.22
C GLY A 19 24.54 13.26 -1.13
N SER A 20 24.34 13.61 0.13
CA SER A 20 24.44 12.69 1.27
C SER A 20 23.17 11.86 1.51
N LEU A 21 22.05 12.20 0.88
CA LEU A 21 20.78 11.49 1.06
C LEU A 21 20.70 10.27 0.14
N THR A 22 20.54 9.07 0.70
CA THR A 22 20.22 7.84 -0.04
C THR A 22 18.71 7.70 -0.15
N ALA A 23 18.13 8.09 -1.29
CA ALA A 23 16.69 8.04 -1.51
C ALA A 23 16.20 6.62 -1.86
N VAL A 24 16.99 5.86 -2.63
CA VAL A 24 16.75 4.45 -2.95
C VAL A 24 18.03 3.69 -2.68
N ASN A 25 17.95 2.62 -1.89
CA ASN A 25 19.10 1.90 -1.34
C ASN A 25 18.99 0.40 -1.61
N GLU A 26 19.67 -0.07 -2.65
CA GLU A 26 19.74 -1.48 -3.08
C GLU A 26 18.36 -2.16 -3.20
N VAL A 27 17.38 -1.43 -3.72
CA VAL A 27 16.02 -1.95 -3.88
C VAL A 27 15.99 -3.06 -4.90
N SER A 28 15.42 -4.21 -4.50
CA SER A 28 15.08 -5.32 -5.39
C SER A 28 13.59 -5.62 -5.28
N LEU A 29 12.92 -5.80 -6.42
CA LEU A 29 11.47 -5.98 -6.50
C LEU A 29 11.10 -6.74 -7.76
N GLU A 30 10.15 -7.67 -7.64
CA GLU A 30 9.54 -8.34 -8.79
C GLU A 30 8.01 -8.18 -8.75
N LEU A 31 7.42 -7.93 -9.92
CA LEU A 31 5.97 -7.83 -10.09
C LEU A 31 5.55 -8.66 -11.30
N ALA A 32 4.74 -9.67 -11.06
CA ALA A 32 4.18 -10.52 -12.10
C ALA A 32 3.14 -9.77 -12.94
N ALA A 33 2.97 -10.17 -14.19
CA ALA A 33 1.99 -9.58 -15.10
C ALA A 33 0.56 -9.75 -14.57
N GLY A 34 -0.26 -8.72 -14.76
CA GLY A 34 -1.66 -8.67 -14.31
C GLY A 34 -1.85 -8.44 -12.81
N LYS A 35 -0.77 -8.26 -12.03
CA LYS A 35 -0.85 -7.97 -10.59
C LYS A 35 -0.89 -6.46 -10.33
N PHE A 36 -1.60 -6.09 -9.27
CA PHE A 36 -1.68 -4.74 -8.75
C PHE A 36 -0.91 -4.66 -7.42
N MET A 37 0.21 -3.91 -7.41
CA MET A 37 1.06 -3.75 -6.23
C MET A 37 0.99 -2.34 -5.67
N ALA A 38 0.89 -2.23 -4.35
CA ALA A 38 1.09 -0.99 -3.61
C ALA A 38 2.53 -0.91 -3.09
N LEU A 39 3.17 0.25 -3.23
CA LEU A 39 4.38 0.58 -2.50
C LEU A 39 3.99 1.54 -1.37
N LEU A 40 4.01 1.04 -0.15
CA LEU A 40 3.59 1.72 1.07
C LEU A 40 4.81 2.17 1.88
N GLY A 41 4.78 3.36 2.44
CA GLY A 41 5.88 3.84 3.28
C GLY A 41 5.67 5.27 3.76
N PRO A 42 6.40 5.74 4.79
CA PRO A 42 6.31 7.10 5.29
C PRO A 42 6.71 8.13 4.24
N SER A 43 6.31 9.39 4.43
CA SER A 43 6.73 10.48 3.56
C SER A 43 8.26 10.60 3.54
N GLY A 44 8.83 10.81 2.35
CA GLY A 44 10.29 10.94 2.18
C GLY A 44 11.09 9.63 2.18
N CYS A 45 10.46 8.44 2.28
CA CYS A 45 11.20 7.17 2.26
C CYS A 45 11.68 6.71 0.86
N GLY A 46 11.41 7.47 -0.22
CA GLY A 46 11.93 7.21 -1.56
C GLY A 46 10.94 6.62 -2.58
N LYS A 47 9.65 6.46 -2.25
CA LYS A 47 8.62 5.86 -3.14
C LYS A 47 8.48 6.57 -4.49
N THR A 48 8.27 7.88 -4.48
CA THR A 48 8.15 8.69 -5.71
C THR A 48 9.45 8.68 -6.52
N THR A 49 10.61 8.66 -5.84
CA THR A 49 11.91 8.53 -6.51
C THR A 49 12.01 7.18 -7.22
N LEU A 50 11.64 6.08 -6.55
CA LEU A 50 11.62 4.75 -7.17
C LEU A 50 10.68 4.70 -8.38
N LEU A 51 9.49 5.30 -8.25
CA LEU A 51 8.53 5.39 -9.35
C LEU A 51 9.11 6.14 -10.56
N ARG A 52 9.78 7.29 -10.33
CA ARG A 52 10.42 8.11 -11.37
C ARG A 52 11.59 7.39 -12.03
N LEU A 53 12.37 6.61 -11.28
CA LEU A 53 13.43 5.75 -11.82
C LEU A 53 12.86 4.68 -12.76
N ILE A 54 11.75 4.04 -12.39
CA ILE A 54 11.07 3.05 -13.23
C ILE A 54 10.51 3.72 -14.50
N ALA A 55 9.87 4.88 -14.35
CA ALA A 55 9.31 5.65 -15.47
C ALA A 55 10.39 6.20 -16.42
N GLY A 56 11.61 6.42 -15.91
CA GLY A 56 12.73 6.99 -16.67
C GLY A 56 12.86 8.52 -16.61
N PHE A 57 12.13 9.16 -15.70
CA PHE A 57 12.27 10.59 -15.42
C PHE A 57 13.52 10.91 -14.59
N GLU A 58 14.10 9.87 -13.97
CA GLU A 58 15.37 9.95 -13.26
C GLU A 58 16.26 8.76 -13.64
N GLN A 59 17.57 8.92 -13.44
CA GLN A 59 18.55 7.86 -13.68
C GLN A 59 19.06 7.33 -12.34
N PRO A 60 19.14 6.01 -12.14
CA PRO A 60 19.76 5.46 -10.95
C PRO A 60 21.28 5.58 -11.02
N ASP A 61 21.92 5.52 -9.84
CA ASP A 61 23.38 5.48 -9.75
C ASP A 61 23.91 4.04 -10.00
N SER A 62 23.10 3.02 -9.65
CA SER A 62 23.43 1.61 -9.89
C SER A 62 22.16 0.75 -9.91
N GLY A 63 22.31 -0.49 -10.38
CA GLY A 63 21.24 -1.48 -10.44
C GLY A 63 20.67 -1.67 -11.84
N VAL A 64 19.68 -2.57 -11.96
CA VAL A 64 19.07 -2.95 -13.23
C VAL A 64 17.55 -2.84 -13.13
N ILE A 65 16.89 -2.32 -14.17
CA ILE A 65 15.43 -2.34 -14.31
C ILE A 65 15.08 -3.05 -15.60
N MET A 66 14.17 -4.05 -15.50
CA MET A 66 13.59 -4.74 -16.64
C MET A 66 12.08 -4.56 -16.63
N ILE A 67 11.49 -4.25 -17.79
CA ILE A 67 10.04 -4.12 -17.99
C ILE A 67 9.61 -5.01 -19.14
N GLY A 68 8.70 -5.96 -18.88
CA GLY A 68 8.25 -6.93 -19.89
C GLY A 68 9.39 -7.76 -20.49
N GLY A 69 10.36 -8.15 -19.68
CA GLY A 69 11.55 -8.92 -20.12
C GLY A 69 12.62 -8.09 -20.84
N ARG A 70 12.39 -6.76 -21.05
CA ARG A 70 13.35 -5.87 -21.72
C ARG A 70 14.10 -5.05 -20.65
N THR A 71 15.44 -5.04 -20.70
CA THR A 71 16.26 -4.16 -19.86
C THR A 71 16.06 -2.70 -20.28
N VAL A 72 15.55 -1.87 -19.36
CA VAL A 72 15.34 -0.42 -19.57
C VAL A 72 16.38 0.41 -18.84
N VAL A 73 17.06 -0.15 -17.84
CA VAL A 73 18.24 0.41 -17.19
C VAL A 73 19.24 -0.74 -17.02
N GLY A 74 20.43 -0.58 -17.56
CA GLY A 74 21.53 -1.53 -17.40
C GLY A 74 22.42 -1.22 -16.20
N PRO A 75 23.41 -2.10 -15.90
CA PRO A 75 24.27 -1.98 -14.72
C PRO A 75 25.07 -0.67 -14.64
N CYS A 76 25.35 -0.04 -15.77
CA CYS A 76 26.10 1.21 -15.86
C CYS A 76 25.22 2.47 -15.82
N GLY A 77 23.94 2.37 -15.42
CA GLY A 77 23.03 3.51 -15.31
C GLY A 77 22.47 4.07 -16.62
N ALA A 78 23.03 3.67 -17.78
CA ALA A 78 22.49 4.08 -19.09
C ALA A 78 21.10 3.46 -19.30
N GLY A 79 20.09 4.30 -19.50
CA GLY A 79 18.71 3.88 -19.58
C GLY A 79 17.99 4.30 -20.86
N ILE A 80 16.95 3.54 -21.21
CA ILE A 80 16.00 3.86 -22.28
C ILE A 80 15.18 5.07 -21.82
N PRO A 81 14.93 6.08 -22.69
CA PRO A 81 14.12 7.25 -22.32
C PRO A 81 12.65 6.86 -22.06
N PRO A 82 11.92 7.69 -21.28
CA PRO A 82 10.56 7.36 -20.78
C PRO A 82 9.58 6.90 -21.87
N GLU A 83 9.54 7.60 -23.00
CA GLU A 83 8.62 7.35 -24.11
C GLU A 83 8.83 5.98 -24.79
N GLN A 84 9.96 5.34 -24.56
CA GLN A 84 10.30 4.04 -25.12
C GLN A 84 10.18 2.87 -24.11
N ARG A 85 9.83 3.16 -22.85
CA ARG A 85 9.72 2.14 -21.78
C ARG A 85 8.42 1.35 -21.80
N ARG A 86 7.43 1.78 -22.60
CA ARG A 86 6.07 1.21 -22.61
C ARG A 86 5.39 1.23 -21.22
N VAL A 87 5.56 2.34 -20.52
CA VAL A 87 4.98 2.61 -19.20
C VAL A 87 3.92 3.70 -19.33
N GLY A 88 2.74 3.46 -18.75
CA GLY A 88 1.75 4.50 -18.52
C GLY A 88 1.94 5.12 -17.14
N MET A 89 1.76 6.44 -17.00
CA MET A 89 1.88 7.10 -15.71
C MET A 89 0.66 7.97 -15.41
N VAL A 90 0.18 7.87 -14.17
CA VAL A 90 -0.81 8.76 -13.56
C VAL A 90 -0.12 9.52 -12.45
N PHE A 91 -0.08 10.83 -12.57
CA PHE A 91 0.52 11.74 -11.58
C PHE A 91 -0.47 12.10 -10.48
N GLN A 92 0.02 12.57 -9.35
CA GLN A 92 -0.77 12.96 -8.19
C GLN A 92 -1.80 14.05 -8.51
N ASP A 93 -1.47 15.01 -9.37
CA ASP A 93 -2.34 16.10 -9.84
C ASP A 93 -3.07 15.77 -11.15
N TYR A 94 -3.07 14.45 -11.52
CA TYR A 94 -3.61 13.89 -12.76
C TYR A 94 -2.93 14.39 -14.04
N ALA A 95 -2.27 15.56 -14.03
CA ALA A 95 -1.54 16.18 -15.14
C ALA A 95 -2.31 16.15 -16.47
N LEU A 96 -3.62 16.43 -16.44
CA LEU A 96 -4.42 16.55 -17.64
C LEU A 96 -4.05 17.84 -18.38
N PHE A 97 -4.02 17.77 -19.71
CA PHE A 97 -3.79 18.93 -20.55
C PHE A 97 -5.05 19.82 -20.53
N PRO A 98 -4.99 21.02 -19.91
CA PRO A 98 -6.20 21.82 -19.67
C PRO A 98 -6.81 22.42 -20.95
N HIS A 99 -6.03 22.49 -22.03
CA HIS A 99 -6.42 23.01 -23.33
C HIS A 99 -6.93 21.93 -24.30
N LEU A 100 -6.93 20.66 -23.87
CA LEU A 100 -7.42 19.52 -24.64
C LEU A 100 -8.71 18.97 -24.00
N SER A 101 -9.66 18.55 -24.86
CA SER A 101 -10.84 17.84 -24.38
C SER A 101 -10.50 16.49 -23.75
N VAL A 102 -11.46 15.88 -23.08
CA VAL A 102 -11.34 14.53 -22.48
C VAL A 102 -10.89 13.52 -23.53
N ALA A 103 -11.55 13.47 -24.69
CA ALA A 103 -11.17 12.55 -25.77
C ALA A 103 -9.77 12.84 -26.31
N GLN A 104 -9.40 14.11 -26.43
CA GLN A 104 -8.06 14.51 -26.87
C GLN A 104 -6.98 14.16 -25.85
N ASN A 105 -7.27 14.29 -24.54
CA ASN A 105 -6.37 13.85 -23.48
C ASN A 105 -6.11 12.34 -23.57
N VAL A 106 -7.17 11.52 -23.70
CA VAL A 106 -7.04 10.05 -23.84
C VAL A 106 -6.29 9.69 -25.12
N ALA A 107 -6.56 10.40 -26.21
CA ALA A 107 -5.92 10.16 -27.51
C ALA A 107 -4.45 10.61 -27.58
N TYR A 108 -3.94 11.37 -26.61
CA TYR A 108 -2.66 12.09 -26.72
C TYR A 108 -1.48 11.19 -27.07
N GLY A 109 -1.36 10.05 -26.40
CA GLY A 109 -0.29 9.06 -26.60
C GLY A 109 -0.53 8.06 -27.73
N LEU A 110 -1.66 8.16 -28.45
CA LEU A 110 -1.99 7.24 -29.53
C LEU A 110 -1.48 7.74 -30.89
N PRO A 111 -0.96 6.83 -31.74
CA PRO A 111 -0.62 7.19 -33.10
C PRO A 111 -1.87 7.64 -33.88
N ARG A 112 -1.65 8.41 -34.94
CA ARG A 112 -2.71 8.78 -35.86
C ARG A 112 -3.05 7.58 -36.76
N SER A 113 -4.03 6.79 -36.35
CA SER A 113 -4.50 5.60 -37.08
C SER A 113 -6.04 5.57 -37.09
N PRO A 114 -6.67 4.80 -37.98
CA PRO A 114 -8.13 4.63 -37.99
C PRO A 114 -8.70 4.09 -36.67
N GLU A 115 -7.94 3.27 -35.95
CA GLU A 115 -8.36 2.63 -34.69
C GLU A 115 -8.31 3.59 -33.50
N ARG A 116 -7.71 4.77 -33.65
CA ARG A 116 -7.52 5.74 -32.57
C ARG A 116 -8.85 6.16 -31.93
N GLU A 117 -9.83 6.51 -32.73
CA GLU A 117 -11.15 6.95 -32.25
C GLU A 117 -11.89 5.81 -31.54
N THR A 118 -11.84 4.61 -32.11
CA THR A 118 -12.42 3.40 -31.51
C THR A 118 -11.80 3.13 -30.15
N ARG A 119 -10.46 3.17 -30.05
CA ARG A 119 -9.76 2.94 -28.76
C ARG A 119 -10.10 4.02 -27.73
N VAL A 120 -10.22 5.27 -28.11
CA VAL A 120 -10.65 6.36 -27.22
C VAL A 120 -12.08 6.10 -26.71
N HIS A 121 -12.99 5.71 -27.59
CA HIS A 121 -14.38 5.42 -27.22
C HIS A 121 -14.48 4.21 -26.27
N GLU A 122 -13.73 3.13 -26.55
CA GLU A 122 -13.64 1.95 -25.67
C GLU A 122 -13.20 2.36 -24.27
N LEU A 123 -12.11 3.15 -24.16
CA LEU A 123 -11.57 3.57 -22.88
C LEU A 123 -12.51 4.52 -22.14
N LEU A 124 -13.14 5.47 -22.82
CA LEU A 124 -14.11 6.35 -22.19
C LEU A 124 -15.33 5.57 -21.69
N THR A 125 -15.77 4.56 -22.43
CA THR A 125 -16.83 3.64 -22.00
C THR A 125 -16.37 2.82 -20.77
N LEU A 126 -15.16 2.28 -20.80
CA LEU A 126 -14.57 1.51 -19.70
C LEU A 126 -14.52 2.29 -18.38
N VAL A 127 -14.15 3.59 -18.47
CA VAL A 127 -14.06 4.47 -17.29
C VAL A 127 -15.39 5.18 -16.94
N GLY A 128 -16.50 4.83 -17.63
CA GLY A 128 -17.83 5.39 -17.38
C GLY A 128 -17.99 6.86 -17.77
N LEU A 129 -17.26 7.30 -18.82
CA LEU A 129 -17.25 8.69 -19.31
C LEU A 129 -17.52 8.78 -20.83
N ALA A 130 -18.28 7.84 -21.40
CA ALA A 130 -18.57 7.78 -22.83
C ALA A 130 -19.12 9.10 -23.39
N ASP A 131 -20.02 9.77 -22.66
CA ASP A 131 -20.65 11.02 -23.05
C ASP A 131 -19.84 12.27 -22.73
N ALA A 132 -18.70 12.13 -22.03
CA ALA A 132 -17.88 13.25 -21.58
C ALA A 132 -16.74 13.62 -22.56
N GLY A 133 -16.62 12.96 -23.70
CA GLY A 133 -15.48 13.09 -24.61
C GLY A 133 -15.20 14.53 -25.11
N ARG A 134 -16.24 15.37 -25.22
CA ARG A 134 -16.12 16.77 -25.65
C ARG A 134 -15.86 17.76 -24.51
N ARG A 135 -16.05 17.35 -23.24
CA ARG A 135 -15.84 18.22 -22.08
C ARG A 135 -14.36 18.55 -21.90
N MET A 136 -14.10 19.67 -21.24
CA MET A 136 -12.75 20.08 -20.83
C MET A 136 -12.45 19.57 -19.42
N PRO A 137 -11.18 19.38 -19.03
CA PRO A 137 -10.80 18.89 -17.71
C PRO A 137 -11.42 19.66 -16.53
N HIS A 138 -11.54 20.97 -16.64
CA HIS A 138 -12.11 21.83 -15.58
C HIS A 138 -13.62 21.65 -15.38
N GLU A 139 -14.33 20.99 -16.33
CA GLU A 139 -15.76 20.66 -16.23
C GLU A 139 -16.00 19.31 -15.53
N LEU A 140 -14.95 18.64 -15.07
CA LEU A 140 -14.99 17.31 -14.44
C LEU A 140 -14.74 17.40 -12.95
N SER A 141 -15.39 16.51 -12.18
CA SER A 141 -15.01 16.28 -10.78
C SER A 141 -13.62 15.63 -10.67
N GLY A 142 -12.97 15.72 -9.51
CA GLY A 142 -11.65 15.11 -9.27
C GLY A 142 -11.60 13.62 -9.60
N GLY A 143 -12.61 12.85 -9.19
CA GLY A 143 -12.70 11.42 -9.54
C GLY A 143 -12.90 11.17 -11.04
N GLN A 144 -13.60 12.06 -11.76
CA GLN A 144 -13.70 11.99 -13.21
C GLN A 144 -12.36 12.33 -13.88
N GLN A 145 -11.65 13.36 -13.41
CA GLN A 145 -10.31 13.71 -13.91
C GLN A 145 -9.33 12.56 -13.73
N GLN A 146 -9.35 11.88 -12.58
CA GLN A 146 -8.55 10.70 -12.31
C GLN A 146 -8.85 9.57 -13.32
N ARG A 147 -10.11 9.29 -13.58
CA ARG A 147 -10.51 8.27 -14.57
C ARG A 147 -10.06 8.62 -16.00
N VAL A 148 -10.07 9.90 -16.37
CA VAL A 148 -9.51 10.35 -17.65
C VAL A 148 -8.00 10.17 -17.70
N ALA A 149 -7.27 10.50 -16.62
CA ALA A 149 -5.82 10.28 -16.53
C ALA A 149 -5.46 8.79 -16.63
N LEU A 150 -6.25 7.92 -15.98
CA LEU A 150 -6.10 6.47 -16.09
C LEU A 150 -6.37 5.97 -17.52
N ALA A 151 -7.44 6.43 -18.17
CA ALA A 151 -7.75 6.10 -19.56
C ALA A 151 -6.62 6.54 -20.51
N ARG A 152 -6.07 7.75 -20.31
CA ARG A 152 -4.90 8.24 -21.06
C ARG A 152 -3.67 7.34 -20.87
N ALA A 153 -3.40 6.92 -19.63
CA ALA A 153 -2.27 6.04 -19.32
C ALA A 153 -2.45 4.63 -19.93
N LEU A 154 -3.67 4.11 -20.00
CA LEU A 154 -4.02 2.80 -20.60
C LEU A 154 -4.07 2.82 -22.12
N ALA A 155 -4.27 4.00 -22.74
CA ALA A 155 -4.52 4.11 -24.18
C ALA A 155 -3.46 3.41 -25.05
N PRO A 156 -2.14 3.60 -24.84
CA PRO A 156 -1.09 2.97 -25.65
C PRO A 156 -0.85 1.49 -25.29
N ARG A 157 -1.69 0.86 -24.47
CA ARG A 157 -1.52 -0.53 -23.99
C ARG A 157 -0.13 -0.77 -23.39
N PRO A 158 0.22 -0.06 -22.32
CA PRO A 158 1.55 -0.18 -21.72
C PRO A 158 1.72 -1.55 -21.06
N THR A 159 3.00 -1.93 -20.86
CA THR A 159 3.35 -3.15 -20.11
C THR A 159 3.13 -2.97 -18.61
N LEU A 160 3.30 -1.73 -18.12
CA LEU A 160 3.21 -1.37 -16.70
C LEU A 160 2.52 0.00 -16.55
N ILE A 161 1.61 0.11 -15.61
CA ILE A 161 1.01 1.37 -15.17
C ILE A 161 1.65 1.78 -13.84
N LEU A 162 2.09 3.01 -13.74
CA LEU A 162 2.60 3.63 -12.53
C LEU A 162 1.61 4.71 -12.06
N LEU A 163 1.26 4.69 -10.75
CA LEU A 163 0.36 5.69 -10.19
C LEU A 163 1.04 6.33 -8.96
N ASP A 164 1.23 7.65 -9.02
CA ASP A 164 1.86 8.43 -7.95
C ASP A 164 0.78 9.05 -7.07
N GLU A 165 0.57 8.50 -5.86
CA GLU A 165 -0.46 8.91 -4.89
C GLU A 165 -1.84 9.20 -5.52
N PRO A 166 -2.41 8.24 -6.28
CA PRO A 166 -3.53 8.51 -7.17
C PRO A 166 -4.81 8.97 -6.46
N PHE A 167 -4.94 8.73 -5.16
CA PHE A 167 -6.16 9.01 -4.40
C PHE A 167 -6.03 10.16 -3.39
N SER A 168 -4.86 10.81 -3.31
CA SER A 168 -4.55 11.83 -2.30
C SER A 168 -5.43 13.09 -2.42
N ASN A 169 -5.82 13.46 -3.65
CA ASN A 169 -6.59 14.67 -3.92
C ASN A 169 -8.12 14.45 -3.87
N LEU A 170 -8.57 13.27 -3.41
CA LEU A 170 -9.99 12.96 -3.25
C LEU A 170 -10.46 13.16 -1.82
N ASP A 171 -11.69 13.64 -1.67
CA ASP A 171 -12.34 13.65 -0.35
C ASP A 171 -12.58 12.21 0.17
N ALA A 172 -12.73 12.08 1.50
CA ALA A 172 -12.83 10.77 2.15
C ALA A 172 -14.05 9.95 1.67
N GLY A 173 -15.17 10.61 1.35
CA GLY A 173 -16.40 9.94 0.92
C GLY A 173 -16.29 9.31 -0.47
N LEU A 174 -15.61 9.99 -1.40
CA LEU A 174 -15.41 9.50 -2.76
C LEU A 174 -14.24 8.52 -2.88
N ARG A 175 -13.24 8.61 -2.00
CA ARG A 175 -11.99 7.89 -2.10
C ARG A 175 -12.18 6.37 -2.21
N MET A 176 -13.03 5.77 -1.37
CA MET A 176 -13.28 4.33 -1.40
C MET A 176 -13.96 3.87 -2.70
N ALA A 177 -14.95 4.61 -3.19
CA ALA A 177 -15.62 4.29 -4.45
C ALA A 177 -14.66 4.34 -5.64
N VAL A 178 -13.87 5.42 -5.74
CA VAL A 178 -12.90 5.62 -6.82
C VAL A 178 -11.77 4.59 -6.78
N ARG A 179 -11.29 4.20 -5.58
CA ARG A 179 -10.31 3.10 -5.42
C ARG A 179 -10.82 1.80 -6.05
N ASN A 180 -12.07 1.42 -5.72
CA ASN A 180 -12.67 0.21 -6.25
C ASN A 180 -12.88 0.27 -7.78
N GLU A 181 -13.30 1.43 -8.30
CA GLU A 181 -13.44 1.65 -9.74
C GLU A 181 -12.10 1.51 -10.47
N VAL A 182 -11.04 2.16 -9.98
CA VAL A 182 -9.68 2.06 -10.55
C VAL A 182 -9.20 0.60 -10.57
N ARG A 183 -9.38 -0.13 -9.47
CA ARG A 183 -9.05 -1.56 -9.42
C ARG A 183 -9.81 -2.37 -10.45
N GLN A 184 -11.11 -2.13 -10.62
CA GLN A 184 -11.94 -2.84 -11.59
C GLN A 184 -11.51 -2.53 -13.03
N ILE A 185 -11.20 -1.26 -13.34
CA ILE A 185 -10.71 -0.82 -14.66
C ILE A 185 -9.40 -1.55 -14.99
N LEU A 186 -8.42 -1.52 -14.07
CA LEU A 186 -7.13 -2.18 -14.26
C LEU A 186 -7.29 -3.70 -14.47
N ARG A 187 -8.16 -4.35 -13.70
CA ARG A 187 -8.43 -5.79 -13.85
C ARG A 187 -9.10 -6.14 -15.19
N ARG A 188 -10.06 -5.33 -15.64
CA ARG A 188 -10.74 -5.56 -16.93
C ARG A 188 -9.78 -5.44 -18.11
N GLU A 189 -8.82 -4.53 -18.04
CA GLU A 189 -7.75 -4.37 -19.05
C GLU A 189 -6.62 -5.41 -18.89
N GLY A 190 -6.62 -6.25 -17.85
CA GLY A 190 -5.52 -7.16 -17.54
C GLY A 190 -4.20 -6.43 -17.27
N ALA A 191 -4.28 -5.17 -16.84
CA ALA A 191 -3.12 -4.30 -16.68
C ALA A 191 -2.31 -4.68 -15.43
N THR A 192 -0.98 -4.61 -15.56
CA THR A 192 -0.08 -4.64 -14.40
C THR A 192 0.11 -3.23 -13.88
N ALA A 193 -0.02 -3.01 -12.58
CA ALA A 193 0.14 -1.68 -12.02
C ALA A 193 0.92 -1.67 -10.71
N LEU A 194 1.73 -0.62 -10.53
CA LEU A 194 2.41 -0.25 -9.29
C LEU A 194 1.95 1.14 -8.88
N PHE A 195 1.39 1.27 -7.68
CA PHE A 195 1.07 2.59 -7.14
C PHE A 195 1.81 2.85 -5.84
N VAL A 196 2.11 4.12 -5.58
CA VAL A 196 2.71 4.56 -4.32
C VAL A 196 1.66 5.26 -3.48
N THR A 197 1.70 5.02 -2.19
CA THR A 197 0.82 5.66 -1.21
C THR A 197 1.47 5.71 0.16
N HIS A 198 1.00 6.61 1.01
CA HIS A 198 1.28 6.61 2.44
C HIS A 198 0.07 6.13 3.27
N ASP A 199 -1.06 5.87 2.61
CA ASP A 199 -2.33 5.43 3.23
C ASP A 199 -2.37 3.89 3.30
N GLN A 200 -2.44 3.38 4.54
CA GLN A 200 -2.49 1.94 4.82
C GLN A 200 -3.77 1.29 4.27
N GLU A 201 -4.91 1.97 4.41
CA GLU A 201 -6.19 1.46 3.92
C GLU A 201 -6.19 1.30 2.39
N GLU A 202 -5.56 2.25 1.68
CA GLU A 202 -5.38 2.14 0.24
C GLU A 202 -4.59 0.90 -0.13
N ALA A 203 -3.41 0.74 0.47
CA ALA A 203 -2.53 -0.38 0.17
C ALA A 203 -3.19 -1.73 0.49
N LEU A 204 -3.79 -1.85 1.67
CA LEU A 204 -4.35 -3.12 2.15
C LEU A 204 -5.66 -3.51 1.45
N SER A 205 -6.47 -2.51 1.00
CA SER A 205 -7.81 -2.80 0.46
C SER A 205 -7.82 -3.17 -1.03
N ILE A 206 -6.91 -2.63 -1.83
CA ILE A 206 -6.99 -2.77 -3.29
C ILE A 206 -5.82 -3.52 -3.94
N ALA A 207 -4.66 -3.61 -3.28
CA ALA A 207 -3.49 -4.28 -3.85
C ALA A 207 -3.58 -5.81 -3.75
N ASP A 208 -2.98 -6.50 -4.71
CA ASP A 208 -2.74 -7.95 -4.63
C ASP A 208 -1.45 -8.23 -3.82
N LEU A 209 -0.50 -7.30 -3.88
CA LEU A 209 0.76 -7.31 -3.12
C LEU A 209 1.04 -5.92 -2.55
N VAL A 210 1.64 -5.87 -1.37
CA VAL A 210 2.10 -4.62 -0.75
C VAL A 210 3.58 -4.73 -0.44
N GLY A 211 4.36 -3.79 -0.97
CA GLY A 211 5.76 -3.59 -0.61
C GLY A 211 5.89 -2.46 0.41
N VAL A 212 6.48 -2.74 1.57
CA VAL A 212 6.74 -1.69 2.58
C VAL A 212 8.14 -1.15 2.38
N MET A 213 8.22 0.17 2.14
CA MET A 213 9.48 0.88 1.94
C MET A 213 9.78 1.78 3.15
N ILE A 214 10.95 1.56 3.77
CA ILE A 214 11.45 2.32 4.92
C ILE A 214 12.91 2.71 4.64
N ASN A 215 13.26 3.97 4.83
CA ASN A 215 14.63 4.49 4.65
C ASN A 215 15.30 4.05 3.33
N GLY A 216 14.56 4.18 2.23
CA GLY A 216 15.07 3.84 0.90
C GLY A 216 15.11 2.35 0.56
N ARG A 217 14.69 1.46 1.45
CA ARG A 217 14.73 0.00 1.26
C ARG A 217 13.34 -0.61 1.29
N ILE A 218 13.10 -1.61 0.45
CA ILE A 218 11.92 -2.47 0.59
C ILE A 218 12.23 -3.49 1.67
N VAL A 219 11.46 -3.41 2.78
CA VAL A 219 11.67 -4.25 3.97
C VAL A 219 10.88 -5.55 3.89
N GLN A 220 9.67 -5.49 3.32
CA GLN A 220 8.81 -6.66 3.13
C GLN A 220 7.93 -6.48 1.90
N VAL A 221 7.69 -7.56 1.16
CA VAL A 221 6.65 -7.64 0.11
C VAL A 221 5.79 -8.86 0.42
N ALA A 222 4.49 -8.66 0.56
CA ALA A 222 3.56 -9.74 0.86
C ALA A 222 2.13 -9.39 0.40
N PRO A 223 1.21 -10.37 0.29
CA PRO A 223 -0.22 -10.10 0.23
C PRO A 223 -0.67 -9.26 1.44
N PRO A 224 -1.70 -8.40 1.31
CA PRO A 224 -2.17 -7.53 2.38
C PRO A 224 -2.38 -8.20 3.72
N ARG A 225 -3.03 -9.37 3.72
CA ARG A 225 -3.31 -10.13 4.93
C ARG A 225 -2.03 -10.61 5.61
N ASP A 226 -1.09 -11.20 4.85
CA ASP A 226 0.16 -11.71 5.39
C ASP A 226 1.02 -10.57 5.94
N LEU A 227 1.02 -9.41 5.27
CA LEU A 227 1.74 -8.22 5.74
C LEU A 227 1.20 -7.71 7.08
N TYR A 228 -0.11 -7.74 7.28
CA TYR A 228 -0.77 -7.29 8.51
C TYR A 228 -0.63 -8.28 9.66
N GLU A 229 -0.85 -9.58 9.38
CA GLU A 229 -0.83 -10.64 10.38
C GLU A 229 0.59 -11.14 10.70
N ARG A 230 1.55 -11.05 9.77
CA ARG A 230 2.91 -11.61 9.86
C ARG A 230 3.98 -10.60 9.41
N PRO A 231 4.04 -9.42 10.04
CA PRO A 231 5.09 -8.45 9.73
C PRO A 231 6.47 -9.01 10.10
N THR A 232 7.49 -8.69 9.29
CA THR A 232 8.85 -9.21 9.48
C THR A 232 9.58 -8.56 10.65
N ASN A 233 9.17 -7.36 11.07
CA ASN A 233 9.74 -6.65 12.20
C ASN A 233 8.76 -5.63 12.79
N ARG A 234 9.13 -5.06 13.96
CA ARG A 234 8.30 -4.07 14.67
C ARG A 234 8.03 -2.81 13.85
N ALA A 235 8.99 -2.35 13.05
CA ALA A 235 8.81 -1.16 12.21
C ALA A 235 7.73 -1.37 11.15
N VAL A 236 7.72 -2.53 10.46
CA VAL A 236 6.65 -2.91 9.53
C VAL A 236 5.32 -3.06 10.28
N ALA A 237 5.31 -3.75 11.42
CA ALA A 237 4.11 -3.97 12.23
C ALA A 237 3.43 -2.65 12.61
N SER A 238 4.20 -1.70 13.16
CA SER A 238 3.70 -0.37 13.56
C SER A 238 3.28 0.50 12.38
N PHE A 239 3.96 0.32 11.23
CA PHE A 239 3.67 1.13 10.06
C PHE A 239 2.44 0.64 9.28
N VAL A 240 2.13 -0.66 9.29
CA VAL A 240 1.00 -1.24 8.53
C VAL A 240 -0.33 -1.11 9.28
N GLY A 241 -0.29 -0.93 10.59
CA GLY A 241 -1.48 -0.73 11.42
C GLY A 241 -1.13 -0.58 12.90
N ALA A 242 -2.09 -0.13 13.70
CA ALA A 242 -1.92 -0.07 15.13
C ALA A 242 -1.52 -1.44 15.71
N ALA A 243 -0.56 -1.45 16.62
CA ALA A 243 -0.07 -2.66 17.27
C ALA A 243 0.41 -2.35 18.68
N ASN A 244 0.04 -3.21 19.63
CA ASN A 244 0.63 -3.27 20.96
C ASN A 244 1.86 -4.17 20.93
N PHE A 245 2.87 -3.83 21.71
CA PHE A 245 4.07 -4.64 21.87
C PHE A 245 4.27 -4.90 23.36
N ILE A 246 4.11 -6.16 23.77
CA ILE A 246 4.21 -6.57 25.17
C ILE A 246 5.48 -7.38 25.38
N PRO A 247 6.35 -6.99 26.32
CA PRO A 247 7.49 -7.81 26.73
C PRO A 247 7.01 -9.15 27.29
N ALA A 248 7.66 -10.22 26.89
CA ALA A 248 7.33 -11.57 27.36
C ALA A 248 8.57 -12.48 27.34
N GLU A 249 8.53 -13.54 28.14
CA GLU A 249 9.54 -14.60 28.11
C GLU A 249 8.98 -15.82 27.34
N ALA A 250 9.59 -16.15 26.23
CA ALA A 250 9.14 -17.22 25.34
C ALA A 250 9.78 -18.57 25.66
N HIS A 251 8.93 -19.60 25.66
CA HIS A 251 9.30 -21.01 25.83
C HIS A 251 8.63 -21.85 24.73
N GLY A 252 9.26 -21.93 23.56
CA GLY A 252 8.69 -22.57 22.38
C GLY A 252 7.52 -21.77 21.79
N LEU A 253 6.36 -22.37 21.70
CA LEU A 253 5.14 -21.77 21.12
C LEU A 253 4.29 -20.98 22.14
N VAL A 254 4.82 -20.70 23.32
CA VAL A 254 4.11 -19.94 24.36
C VAL A 254 5.05 -18.90 24.94
N ALA A 255 4.56 -17.68 25.15
CA ALA A 255 5.26 -16.64 25.88
C ALA A 255 4.50 -16.26 27.16
N GLN A 256 5.21 -16.05 28.25
CA GLN A 256 4.67 -15.58 29.52
C GLN A 256 4.82 -14.07 29.61
N SER A 257 3.71 -13.36 29.79
CA SER A 257 3.67 -11.90 29.88
C SER A 257 2.89 -11.42 31.09
N VAL A 258 2.82 -10.10 31.29
CA VAL A 258 2.03 -9.45 32.34
C VAL A 258 0.53 -9.70 32.23
N ILE A 259 0.02 -9.99 31.02
CA ILE A 259 -1.40 -10.34 30.75
C ILE A 259 -1.61 -11.86 30.69
N GLY A 260 -0.64 -12.66 31.11
CA GLY A 260 -0.70 -14.12 31.14
C GLY A 260 0.01 -14.80 29.97
N ARG A 261 -0.43 -16.03 29.67
CA ARG A 261 0.17 -16.90 28.65
C ARG A 261 -0.34 -16.54 27.24
N LEU A 262 0.59 -16.26 26.33
CA LEU A 262 0.32 -15.87 24.96
C LEU A 262 0.80 -16.95 23.97
N PRO A 263 -0.09 -17.52 23.13
CA PRO A 263 0.33 -18.48 22.11
C PRO A 263 1.08 -17.76 20.96
N LEU A 264 2.19 -18.34 20.50
CA LEU A 264 3.00 -17.80 19.43
C LEU A 264 2.82 -18.55 18.11
N LEU A 265 2.92 -17.85 16.99
CA LEU A 265 2.86 -18.44 15.64
C LEU A 265 4.10 -19.28 15.32
N THR A 266 5.25 -18.87 15.83
CA THR A 266 6.55 -19.53 15.64
C THR A 266 7.23 -19.71 16.97
N PRO A 267 8.05 -20.79 17.14
CA PRO A 267 8.74 -21.02 18.41
C PRO A 267 9.84 -19.96 18.63
N HIS A 268 9.86 -19.41 19.85
CA HIS A 268 10.89 -18.48 20.34
C HIS A 268 11.39 -18.93 21.71
N HIS A 269 12.57 -18.46 22.11
CA HIS A 269 13.17 -18.69 23.43
C HIS A 269 13.77 -17.41 23.98
N GLY A 270 13.61 -17.18 25.29
CA GLY A 270 14.11 -15.99 25.97
C GLY A 270 13.20 -14.77 25.81
N LEU A 271 13.77 -13.59 25.98
CA LEU A 271 13.03 -12.33 25.94
C LEU A 271 12.58 -12.01 24.53
N VAL A 272 11.30 -11.68 24.39
CA VAL A 272 10.66 -11.32 23.14
C VAL A 272 9.67 -10.16 23.33
N SER A 273 9.41 -9.44 22.27
CA SER A 273 8.33 -8.46 22.18
C SER A 273 7.18 -9.07 21.37
N VAL A 274 6.06 -9.38 22.03
CA VAL A 274 4.89 -9.99 21.40
C VAL A 274 4.00 -8.88 20.82
N MET A 275 3.69 -8.98 19.53
CA MET A 275 2.78 -8.07 18.83
C MET A 275 1.34 -8.52 19.01
N ILE A 276 0.47 -7.60 19.44
CA ILE A 276 -0.97 -7.82 19.57
C ILE A 276 -1.71 -6.70 18.84
N ARG A 277 -2.54 -7.07 17.86
CA ARG A 277 -3.42 -6.10 17.21
C ARG A 277 -4.54 -5.67 18.16
N PRO A 278 -4.95 -4.39 18.18
CA PRO A 278 -6.01 -3.90 19.07
C PRO A 278 -7.33 -4.67 18.97
N GLU A 279 -7.70 -5.13 17.79
CA GLU A 279 -8.91 -5.91 17.53
C GLU A 279 -8.79 -7.38 17.94
N ALA A 280 -7.60 -7.86 18.28
CA ALA A 280 -7.41 -9.20 18.83
C ALA A 280 -7.57 -9.24 20.35
N ILE A 281 -7.78 -8.08 20.99
CA ILE A 281 -7.95 -7.95 22.43
C ILE A 281 -9.44 -7.95 22.78
N GLU A 282 -9.81 -8.73 23.77
CA GLU A 282 -11.09 -8.70 24.46
C GLU A 282 -10.89 -8.23 25.89
N LEU A 283 -11.85 -7.47 26.40
CA LEU A 283 -11.83 -6.95 27.78
C LEU A 283 -13.00 -7.59 28.54
N GLU A 284 -12.66 -8.34 29.58
CA GLU A 284 -13.63 -8.93 30.49
C GLU A 284 -13.61 -8.19 31.83
N VAL A 285 -14.76 -7.69 32.28
CA VAL A 285 -14.85 -6.96 33.57
C VAL A 285 -14.53 -7.91 34.71
N ASP A 286 -13.58 -7.54 35.54
CA ASP A 286 -13.14 -8.29 36.73
C ASP A 286 -12.58 -7.34 37.77
N ASP A 287 -13.30 -7.20 38.88
CA ASP A 287 -12.96 -6.26 39.97
C ASP A 287 -11.65 -6.66 40.70
N GLU A 288 -11.18 -7.90 40.58
CA GLU A 288 -9.93 -8.37 41.14
C GLU A 288 -8.72 -8.17 40.20
N SER A 289 -8.98 -7.88 38.92
CA SER A 289 -7.92 -7.68 37.94
C SER A 289 -7.01 -6.49 38.31
N PRO A 290 -5.69 -6.62 38.10
CA PRO A 290 -4.76 -5.51 38.28
C PRO A 290 -4.74 -4.50 37.12
N HIS A 291 -5.44 -4.80 36.00
CA HIS A 291 -5.47 -3.95 34.82
C HIS A 291 -6.69 -3.05 34.83
N GLN A 292 -6.57 -1.81 34.34
CA GLN A 292 -7.62 -0.82 34.45
C GLN A 292 -7.79 -0.02 33.16
N ILE A 293 -9.04 0.20 32.71
CA ILE A 293 -9.39 1.13 31.63
C ILE A 293 -9.11 2.55 32.11
N VAL A 294 -8.28 3.29 31.39
CA VAL A 294 -7.91 4.68 31.70
C VAL A 294 -8.48 5.67 30.71
N GLU A 295 -8.81 5.24 29.50
CA GLU A 295 -9.41 6.09 28.47
C GLU A 295 -10.37 5.28 27.58
N ARG A 296 -11.41 5.97 27.07
CA ARG A 296 -12.40 5.39 26.16
C ARG A 296 -12.76 6.41 25.08
N ASN A 297 -12.57 6.05 23.83
CA ASN A 297 -12.84 6.88 22.66
C ASN A 297 -13.82 6.17 21.71
N TYR A 298 -14.95 6.82 21.42
CA TYR A 298 -15.98 6.30 20.51
C TYR A 298 -15.79 6.83 19.09
N PHE A 299 -15.66 5.94 18.11
CA PHE A 299 -15.43 6.26 16.69
C PHE A 299 -16.62 5.91 15.77
N GLY A 300 -17.79 5.65 16.33
CA GLY A 300 -18.98 5.23 15.56
C GLY A 300 -18.97 3.74 15.21
N ALA A 301 -18.04 3.30 14.40
CA ALA A 301 -17.92 1.89 14.00
C ALA A 301 -17.25 1.01 15.08
N ASP A 302 -16.42 1.59 15.92
CA ASP A 302 -15.72 0.92 17.02
C ASP A 302 -15.56 1.84 18.24
N VAL A 303 -15.16 1.23 19.36
CA VAL A 303 -14.71 1.91 20.57
C VAL A 303 -13.28 1.49 20.84
N ARG A 304 -12.41 2.46 21.11
CA ARG A 304 -11.02 2.23 21.52
C ARG A 304 -10.87 2.48 23.01
N TYR A 305 -10.26 1.53 23.67
CA TYR A 305 -9.95 1.58 25.10
C TYR A 305 -8.44 1.61 25.29
N GLU A 306 -7.94 2.53 26.08
CA GLU A 306 -6.59 2.48 26.62
C GLU A 306 -6.63 1.78 27.99
N VAL A 307 -5.90 0.70 28.11
CA VAL A 307 -5.82 -0.11 29.32
C VAL A 307 -4.44 -0.01 29.93
N ARG A 308 -4.35 0.40 31.17
CA ARG A 308 -3.11 0.36 31.96
C ARG A 308 -2.94 -1.03 32.54
N LEU A 309 -1.84 -1.66 32.21
CA LEU A 309 -1.46 -2.96 32.76
C LEU A 309 -0.84 -2.84 34.15
N SER A 310 -0.70 -3.95 34.87
CA SER A 310 -0.16 -3.97 36.25
C SER A 310 1.30 -3.52 36.35
N ASP A 311 2.08 -3.62 35.29
CA ASP A 311 3.45 -3.12 35.19
C ASP A 311 3.55 -1.63 34.78
N GLY A 312 2.40 -0.97 34.55
CA GLY A 312 2.29 0.41 34.10
C GLY A 312 2.32 0.60 32.59
N ALA A 313 2.52 -0.44 31.79
CA ALA A 313 2.45 -0.36 30.35
C ALA A 313 1.01 -0.05 29.87
N MET A 314 0.91 0.60 28.72
CA MET A 314 -0.38 0.95 28.09
C MET A 314 -0.61 0.08 26.87
N ILE A 315 -1.82 -0.43 26.74
CA ILE A 315 -2.28 -1.12 25.53
C ILE A 315 -3.58 -0.53 25.03
N THR A 316 -3.76 -0.55 23.72
CA THR A 316 -5.01 -0.17 23.06
C THR A 316 -5.81 -1.43 22.71
N ALA A 317 -7.07 -1.50 23.11
CA ALA A 317 -8.04 -2.47 22.64
C ALA A 317 -9.08 -1.80 21.72
N ARG A 318 -9.51 -2.49 20.66
CA ARG A 318 -10.52 -2.04 19.72
C ARG A 318 -11.70 -3.00 19.72
N LEU A 319 -12.82 -2.53 20.27
CA LEU A 319 -14.01 -3.36 20.45
C LEU A 319 -15.19 -2.83 19.63
N ALA A 320 -16.21 -3.65 19.49
CA ALA A 320 -17.45 -3.26 18.82
C ALA A 320 -18.16 -2.11 19.55
N PRO A 321 -18.92 -1.24 18.84
CA PRO A 321 -19.46 0.00 19.40
C PRO A 321 -20.49 -0.19 20.53
N TRP A 322 -21.05 -1.38 20.66
CA TRP A 322 -21.98 -1.72 21.76
C TRP A 322 -21.30 -2.15 23.06
N HIS A 323 -19.96 -2.30 23.06
CA HIS A 323 -19.21 -2.44 24.31
C HIS A 323 -19.16 -1.10 25.03
N ASP A 324 -19.82 -1.03 26.19
CA ASP A 324 -19.92 0.18 26.99
C ASP A 324 -19.39 -0.06 28.40
N VAL A 325 -18.06 -0.15 28.50
CA VAL A 325 -17.35 -0.33 29.76
C VAL A 325 -16.84 1.03 30.22
N PRO A 326 -17.20 1.50 31.44
CA PRO A 326 -16.77 2.80 31.95
C PRO A 326 -15.26 2.90 32.17
N VAL A 327 -14.72 4.11 32.05
CA VAL A 327 -13.34 4.42 32.48
C VAL A 327 -13.24 4.18 33.99
N GLY A 328 -12.11 3.63 34.43
CA GLY A 328 -11.85 3.24 35.82
C GLY A 328 -12.23 1.79 36.11
N THR A 329 -12.95 1.08 35.24
CA THR A 329 -13.29 -0.33 35.42
C THR A 329 -12.02 -1.20 35.32
N ARG A 330 -11.93 -2.19 36.19
CA ARG A 330 -10.88 -3.21 36.15
C ARG A 330 -11.29 -4.32 35.17
N VAL A 331 -10.33 -4.79 34.38
CA VAL A 331 -10.59 -5.74 33.30
C VAL A 331 -9.47 -6.76 33.14
N ASN A 332 -9.82 -8.00 32.86
CA ASN A 332 -8.91 -8.98 32.32
C ASN A 332 -8.73 -8.76 30.82
N VAL A 333 -7.48 -8.88 30.36
CA VAL A 333 -7.10 -8.72 28.97
C VAL A 333 -6.97 -10.14 28.37
N VAL A 334 -7.92 -10.49 27.49
CA VAL A 334 -7.91 -11.77 26.79
C VAL A 334 -7.49 -11.54 25.34
N VAL A 335 -6.57 -12.35 24.83
CA VAL A 335 -6.03 -12.20 23.49
C VAL A 335 -6.42 -13.40 22.63
N ARG A 336 -6.98 -13.15 21.45
CA ARG A 336 -7.41 -14.20 20.51
C ARG A 336 -6.29 -14.55 19.52
N GLY A 337 -6.17 -15.85 19.24
CA GLY A 337 -5.30 -16.39 18.20
C GLY A 337 -3.84 -16.51 18.61
N ALA A 338 -3.00 -17.01 17.71
CA ALA A 338 -1.57 -17.10 17.89
C ALA A 338 -0.89 -15.81 17.36
N LEU A 339 0.14 -15.37 18.05
CA LEU A 339 0.74 -14.05 17.91
C LEU A 339 2.15 -14.10 17.29
N VAL A 340 2.55 -13.00 16.68
CA VAL A 340 3.93 -12.79 16.22
C VAL A 340 4.77 -12.25 17.38
N ALA A 341 5.96 -12.81 17.56
CA ALA A 341 6.95 -12.32 18.49
C ALA A 341 8.21 -11.88 17.73
N PHE A 342 8.86 -10.85 18.24
CA PHE A 342 10.14 -10.35 17.75
C PHE A 342 11.19 -10.55 18.87
N ALA A 343 12.35 -11.09 18.52
CA ALA A 343 13.49 -11.16 19.44
C ALA A 343 13.93 -9.74 19.82
N GLU A 344 14.26 -9.53 21.09
CA GLU A 344 14.84 -8.28 21.59
C GLU A 344 16.35 -8.19 21.33
#